data_f496c77f3deac8a94085e6e40376b5a2
#
_entry.id   f496c77f3deac8a94085e6e40376b5a2
#
_cell.length_a   1.000
_cell.length_b   1.000
_cell.length_c   1.000
_cell.angle_alpha   90.00
_cell.angle_beta   90.00
_cell.angle_gamma   90.00
#
_symmetry.space_group_name_H-M   'P 1'
#
loop_
_entity.id
_entity.type
_entity.pdbx_description
1 polymer ?
#
loop_
_entity_poly.entity_id
_entity_poly.type
_entity_poly.pdbx_seq_one_letter_code
_entity_poly.pdbx_strand_id
1 'polypeptide(L)'
;MKVMASAPRRTFGIAKPSVSETSLNVLGKVWVPPRNGRMAAEVLSGGWDRETEKIDPNVVIQIEKAFDNVECALKAAGSRGWEDVFFLRSHHLPCNNEAIETMVRCLKKYCPNHQPTWTALGVPRLALDDMRVEIEVRAHVPKDREEK
;
A
#
# COMPACT_ATOMS: atom_id res chain seq x y z
N MET A 1 9.98 -36.39 28.18
CA MET A 1 9.66 -34.99 27.83
C MET A 1 10.09 -34.74 26.38
N LYS A 2 9.16 -34.79 25.42
CA LYS A 2 9.45 -34.62 23.98
C LYS A 2 9.35 -33.15 23.64
N VAL A 3 10.46 -32.55 23.24
CA VAL A 3 10.49 -31.18 22.70
C VAL A 3 9.91 -31.22 21.29
N MET A 4 8.78 -30.56 21.06
CA MET A 4 8.22 -30.36 19.71
C MET A 4 9.11 -29.43 18.94
N ALA A 5 9.71 -29.92 17.87
CA ALA A 5 10.43 -29.11 16.90
C ALA A 5 9.46 -28.17 16.18
N SER A 6 9.75 -26.86 16.18
CA SER A 6 8.98 -25.87 15.43
C SER A 6 9.17 -26.09 13.93
N ALA A 7 8.07 -26.09 13.19
CA ALA A 7 8.08 -26.19 11.74
C ALA A 7 8.87 -25.01 11.09
N PRO A 8 9.63 -25.26 10.01
CA PRO A 8 10.40 -24.22 9.35
C PRO A 8 9.46 -23.17 8.73
N ARG A 9 9.75 -21.90 8.95
CA ARG A 9 9.07 -20.78 8.29
C ARG A 9 9.34 -20.89 6.79
N ARG A 10 8.30 -21.13 6.00
CA ARG A 10 8.40 -21.03 4.55
C ARG A 10 8.61 -19.56 4.18
N THR A 11 9.82 -19.24 3.76
CA THR A 11 10.09 -18.00 3.02
C THR A 11 9.48 -18.16 1.63
N PHE A 12 8.38 -17.45 1.37
CA PHE A 12 7.87 -17.34 0.01
C PHE A 12 8.88 -16.52 -0.80
N GLY A 13 9.51 -17.15 -1.77
CA GLY A 13 10.30 -16.48 -2.77
C GLY A 13 9.38 -15.65 -3.66
N ILE A 14 9.30 -14.34 -3.38
CA ILE A 14 8.68 -13.38 -4.28
C ILE A 14 9.57 -13.30 -5.49
N ALA A 15 9.04 -13.63 -6.69
CA ALA A 15 9.73 -13.40 -7.94
C ALA A 15 10.14 -11.92 -7.96
N LYS A 16 11.45 -11.65 -8.10
CA LYS A 16 12.03 -10.30 -8.08
C LYS A 16 11.37 -9.47 -9.19
N PRO A 17 10.59 -8.44 -8.88
CA PRO A 17 10.35 -7.40 -9.87
C PRO A 17 11.71 -6.77 -10.18
N SER A 18 11.91 -6.24 -11.39
CA SER A 18 13.14 -5.60 -11.86
C SER A 18 13.46 -4.25 -11.19
N VAL A 19 12.99 -4.05 -9.97
CA VAL A 19 13.21 -2.87 -9.13
C VAL A 19 14.27 -3.24 -8.10
N SER A 20 15.29 -2.39 -7.92
CA SER A 20 16.39 -2.65 -6.98
C SER A 20 15.86 -2.89 -5.56
N GLU A 21 16.55 -3.74 -4.79
CA GLU A 21 16.19 -4.04 -3.39
C GLU A 21 16.10 -2.77 -2.52
N THR A 22 16.84 -1.73 -2.86
CA THR A 22 16.83 -0.41 -2.21
C THR A 22 15.48 0.30 -2.42
N SER A 23 14.90 0.21 -3.60
CA SER A 23 13.59 0.80 -3.93
C SER A 23 12.44 0.09 -3.20
N LEU A 24 12.55 -1.22 -2.96
CA LEU A 24 11.54 -1.97 -2.19
C LEU A 24 11.53 -1.60 -0.71
N ASN A 25 12.65 -1.17 -0.15
CA ASN A 25 12.73 -0.73 1.25
C ASN A 25 12.12 0.66 1.50
N VAL A 26 12.00 1.48 0.45
CA VAL A 26 11.40 2.82 0.50
C VAL A 26 9.93 2.80 0.03
N LEU A 27 9.56 1.83 -0.81
CA LEU A 27 8.24 1.74 -1.48
C LEU A 27 7.09 1.19 -0.63
N GLY A 28 7.27 1.12 0.66
CA GLY A 28 6.23 0.64 1.55
C GLY A 28 6.43 -0.82 1.99
N LYS A 29 6.18 -1.06 3.26
CA LYS A 29 6.25 -2.39 3.85
C LYS A 29 5.01 -3.17 3.44
N VAL A 30 5.18 -4.17 2.58
CA VAL A 30 4.14 -5.16 2.31
C VAL A 30 4.27 -6.27 3.34
N TRP A 31 3.25 -6.44 4.16
CA TRP A 31 3.16 -7.56 5.07
C TRP A 31 1.88 -8.36 4.80
N VAL A 32 2.02 -9.67 4.62
CA VAL A 32 0.90 -10.57 4.37
C VAL A 32 0.82 -11.55 5.54
N PRO A 33 -0.05 -11.31 6.53
CA PRO A 33 -0.26 -12.27 7.60
C PRO A 33 -1.14 -13.42 7.13
N PRO A 34 -0.73 -14.67 7.32
CA PRO A 34 -1.63 -15.80 7.14
C PRO A 34 -2.62 -15.84 8.33
N ARG A 35 -3.89 -15.55 8.08
CA ARG A 35 -4.96 -15.77 9.06
C ARG A 35 -6.08 -16.60 8.45
N ASN A 36 -6.35 -17.78 9.03
CA ASN A 36 -7.51 -18.63 8.75
C ASN A 36 -7.76 -18.90 7.25
N GLY A 37 -6.69 -19.14 6.47
CA GLY A 37 -6.79 -19.42 5.05
C GLY A 37 -7.21 -18.23 4.18
N ARG A 38 -7.34 -17.02 4.72
CA ARG A 38 -7.48 -15.76 3.96
C ARG A 38 -6.16 -15.00 4.02
N MET A 39 -5.66 -14.60 2.86
CA MET A 39 -4.48 -13.76 2.76
C MET A 39 -4.92 -12.30 2.60
N ALA A 40 -4.30 -11.40 3.34
CA ALA A 40 -4.48 -9.97 3.19
C ALA A 40 -3.11 -9.31 3.06
N ALA A 41 -2.98 -8.37 2.15
CA ALA A 41 -1.80 -7.51 2.04
C ALA A 41 -2.05 -6.21 2.82
N GLU A 42 -1.04 -5.77 3.55
CA GLU A 42 -0.99 -4.46 4.19
C GLU A 42 0.14 -3.66 3.54
N VAL A 43 -0.19 -2.49 2.99
CA VAL A 43 0.73 -1.63 2.24
C VAL A 43 0.68 -0.22 2.82
N LEU A 44 1.87 0.34 3.02
CA LEU A 44 2.08 1.72 3.41
C LEU A 44 2.90 2.41 2.33
N SER A 45 2.47 3.56 1.81
CA SER A 45 3.19 4.29 0.77
C SER A 45 2.94 5.80 0.81
N GLY A 46 3.92 6.56 0.36
CA GLY A 46 3.83 8.00 0.10
C GLY A 46 3.90 8.32 -1.38
N GLY A 47 3.97 9.61 -1.69
CA GLY A 47 3.89 10.16 -3.04
C GLY A 47 5.24 10.41 -3.72
N TRP A 48 6.25 9.60 -3.46
CA TRP A 48 7.55 9.71 -4.14
C TRP A 48 7.53 9.04 -5.53
N ASP A 49 8.42 9.49 -6.38
CA ASP A 49 8.69 8.85 -7.66
C ASP A 49 9.48 7.55 -7.44
N ARG A 50 9.03 6.42 -8.02
CA ARG A 50 9.62 5.10 -7.79
C ARG A 50 11.02 4.92 -8.38
N GLU A 51 11.38 5.70 -9.39
CA GLU A 51 12.68 5.59 -10.07
C GLU A 51 13.71 6.55 -9.47
N THR A 52 13.29 7.79 -9.22
CA THR A 52 14.17 8.86 -8.78
C THR A 52 14.14 9.12 -7.30
N GLU A 53 13.15 8.53 -6.56
CA GLU A 53 12.87 8.73 -5.15
C GLU A 53 12.53 10.19 -4.77
N LYS A 54 12.37 11.06 -5.77
CA LYS A 54 12.01 12.47 -5.56
C LYS A 54 10.56 12.63 -5.17
N ILE A 55 10.31 13.60 -4.32
CA ILE A 55 8.97 14.01 -3.87
C ILE A 55 8.65 15.34 -4.56
N ASP A 56 7.52 15.38 -5.28
CA ASP A 56 7.02 16.60 -5.89
C ASP A 56 6.45 17.52 -4.79
N PRO A 57 6.72 18.83 -4.78
CA PRO A 57 6.19 19.74 -3.77
C PRO A 57 4.66 19.91 -3.84
N ASN A 58 4.04 19.57 -4.97
CA ASN A 58 2.60 19.67 -5.17
C ASN A 58 1.87 18.50 -4.49
N VAL A 59 0.97 18.81 -3.54
CA VAL A 59 0.20 17.82 -2.78
C VAL A 59 -0.69 16.94 -3.67
N VAL A 60 -1.27 17.50 -4.72
CA VAL A 60 -2.11 16.77 -5.68
C VAL A 60 -1.29 15.67 -6.36
N ILE A 61 -0.11 16.05 -6.87
CA ILE A 61 0.81 15.11 -7.52
C ILE A 61 1.29 14.04 -6.53
N GLN A 62 1.60 14.41 -5.30
CA GLN A 62 1.99 13.43 -4.27
C GLN A 62 0.88 12.41 -3.99
N ILE A 63 -0.38 12.86 -3.87
CA ILE A 63 -1.51 11.96 -3.62
C ILE A 63 -1.71 11.02 -4.80
N GLU A 64 -1.70 11.52 -6.03
CA GLU A 64 -1.84 10.70 -7.24
C GLU A 64 -0.73 9.64 -7.35
N LYS A 65 0.52 10.03 -7.08
CA LYS A 65 1.66 9.09 -7.03
C LYS A 65 1.53 8.09 -5.89
N ALA A 66 1.03 8.49 -4.72
CA ALA A 66 0.83 7.57 -3.61
C ALA A 66 -0.19 6.47 -3.95
N PHE A 67 -1.28 6.81 -4.65
CA PHE A 67 -2.23 5.82 -5.16
C PHE A 67 -1.60 4.85 -6.17
N ASP A 68 -0.79 5.36 -7.09
CA ASP A 68 -0.08 4.54 -8.08
C ASP A 68 0.98 3.64 -7.41
N ASN A 69 1.68 4.15 -6.40
CA ASN A 69 2.64 3.37 -5.63
C ASN A 69 1.96 2.22 -4.86
N VAL A 70 0.82 2.49 -4.23
CA VAL A 70 -0.01 1.48 -3.55
C VAL A 70 -0.49 0.42 -4.53
N GLU A 71 -1.00 0.82 -5.71
CA GLU A 71 -1.41 -0.13 -6.76
C GLU A 71 -0.29 -1.09 -7.15
N CYS A 72 0.89 -0.54 -7.39
CA CYS A 72 2.07 -1.32 -7.74
C CYS A 72 2.46 -2.31 -6.62
N ALA A 73 2.49 -1.85 -5.38
CA ALA A 73 2.85 -2.68 -4.24
C ALA A 73 1.83 -3.79 -3.96
N LEU A 74 0.52 -3.50 -4.10
CA LEU A 74 -0.55 -4.48 -3.95
C LEU A 74 -0.47 -5.58 -5.01
N LYS A 75 -0.22 -5.21 -6.27
CA LYS A 75 -0.04 -6.17 -7.36
C LYS A 75 1.19 -7.05 -7.16
N ALA A 76 2.29 -6.47 -6.68
CA ALA A 76 3.48 -7.23 -6.31
C ALA A 76 3.23 -8.21 -5.15
N ALA A 77 2.26 -7.92 -4.29
CA ALA A 77 1.83 -8.80 -3.18
C ALA A 77 0.81 -9.87 -3.59
N GLY A 78 0.43 -9.96 -4.87
CA GLY A 78 -0.53 -10.94 -5.39
C GLY A 78 -2.00 -10.51 -5.27
N SER A 79 -2.28 -9.26 -4.90
CA SER A 79 -3.61 -8.65 -4.97
C SER A 79 -3.90 -8.15 -6.39
N ARG A 80 -5.18 -7.92 -6.71
CA ARG A 80 -5.60 -7.26 -7.97
C ARG A 80 -5.42 -5.74 -7.93
N GLY A 81 -4.79 -5.22 -6.87
CA GLY A 81 -4.59 -3.81 -6.65
C GLY A 81 -5.72 -3.19 -5.82
N TRP A 82 -6.08 -1.93 -6.12
CA TRP A 82 -7.12 -1.19 -5.41
C TRP A 82 -8.50 -1.87 -5.42
N GLU A 83 -8.77 -2.70 -6.41
CA GLU A 83 -10.01 -3.49 -6.48
C GLU A 83 -10.23 -4.38 -5.24
N ASP A 84 -9.17 -4.84 -4.62
CA ASP A 84 -9.21 -5.71 -3.45
C ASP A 84 -9.09 -4.94 -2.12
N VAL A 85 -8.89 -3.62 -2.14
CA VAL A 85 -8.74 -2.80 -0.93
C VAL A 85 -10.07 -2.67 -0.20
N PHE A 86 -10.08 -2.99 1.09
CA PHE A 86 -11.26 -2.86 1.96
C PHE A 86 -11.07 -1.85 3.09
N PHE A 87 -9.83 -1.45 3.37
CA PHE A 87 -9.49 -0.48 4.41
C PHE A 87 -8.45 0.49 3.90
N LEU A 88 -8.64 1.78 4.21
CA LEU A 88 -7.74 2.87 3.89
C LEU A 88 -7.61 3.82 5.09
N ARG A 89 -6.38 4.18 5.43
CA ARG A 89 -6.05 5.30 6.30
C ARG A 89 -5.08 6.21 5.58
N SER A 90 -5.30 7.52 5.65
CA SER A 90 -4.38 8.48 5.07
C SER A 90 -3.98 9.56 6.08
N HIS A 91 -2.71 9.91 6.07
CA HIS A 91 -2.10 10.94 6.90
C HIS A 91 -1.72 12.12 6.01
N HIS A 92 -2.08 13.33 6.40
CA HIS A 92 -1.92 14.53 5.59
C HIS A 92 -1.23 15.65 6.34
N LEU A 93 -0.40 16.40 5.63
CA LEU A 93 0.27 17.59 6.12
C LEU A 93 0.28 18.70 5.06
N PRO A 94 -0.67 19.66 5.11
CA PRO A 94 -1.84 19.74 5.99
C PRO A 94 -3.00 18.84 5.53
N CYS A 95 -3.94 18.56 6.44
CA CYS A 95 -5.23 17.93 6.10
C CYS A 95 -6.23 19.04 5.74
N ASN A 96 -6.16 19.53 4.51
CA ASN A 96 -7.01 20.61 3.99
C ASN A 96 -7.97 20.10 2.89
N ASN A 97 -8.84 20.98 2.41
CA ASN A 97 -9.84 20.62 1.41
C ASN A 97 -9.20 20.11 0.11
N GLU A 98 -8.12 20.71 -0.37
CA GLU A 98 -7.41 20.27 -1.58
C GLU A 98 -6.93 18.84 -1.48
N ALA A 99 -6.32 18.47 -0.34
CA ALA A 99 -5.88 17.10 -0.08
C ALA A 99 -7.07 16.13 -0.05
N ILE A 100 -8.13 16.47 0.68
CA ILE A 100 -9.32 15.60 0.82
C ILE A 100 -10.05 15.43 -0.52
N GLU A 101 -10.26 16.50 -1.28
CA GLU A 101 -10.91 16.45 -2.61
C GLU A 101 -10.09 15.62 -3.60
N THR A 102 -8.76 15.71 -3.54
CA THR A 102 -7.87 14.90 -4.35
C THR A 102 -7.96 13.43 -3.98
N MET A 103 -7.98 13.10 -2.67
CA MET A 103 -8.20 11.74 -2.20
C MET A 103 -9.52 11.16 -2.71
N VAL A 104 -10.62 11.93 -2.61
CA VAL A 104 -11.94 11.51 -3.10
C VAL A 104 -11.91 11.23 -4.60
N ARG A 105 -11.27 12.12 -5.38
CA ARG A 105 -11.11 11.93 -6.83
C ARG A 105 -10.33 10.65 -7.15
N CYS A 106 -9.24 10.40 -6.45
CA CYS A 106 -8.44 9.19 -6.62
C CYS A 106 -9.23 7.93 -6.20
N LEU A 107 -9.95 7.98 -5.08
CA LEU A 107 -10.79 6.84 -4.66
C LEU A 107 -11.86 6.49 -5.70
N LYS A 108 -12.54 7.49 -6.28
CA LYS A 108 -13.50 7.25 -7.36
C LYS A 108 -12.86 6.63 -8.61
N LYS A 109 -11.62 7.00 -8.92
CA LYS A 109 -10.86 6.46 -10.07
C LYS A 109 -10.42 5.01 -9.83
N TYR A 110 -9.86 4.72 -8.65
CA TYR A 110 -9.24 3.43 -8.36
C TYR A 110 -10.21 2.39 -7.79
N CYS A 111 -11.29 2.84 -7.13
CA CYS A 111 -12.32 2.00 -6.52
C CYS A 111 -13.71 2.31 -7.10
N PRO A 112 -13.92 2.20 -8.44
CA PRO A 112 -15.19 2.61 -9.06
C PRO A 112 -16.39 1.76 -8.67
N ASN A 113 -16.15 0.51 -8.27
CA ASN A 113 -17.21 -0.49 -8.03
C ASN A 113 -17.42 -0.82 -6.54
N HIS A 114 -16.63 -0.23 -5.64
CA HIS A 114 -16.75 -0.42 -4.20
C HIS A 114 -16.16 0.77 -3.45
N GLN A 115 -16.39 0.82 -2.15
CA GLN A 115 -15.83 1.86 -1.28
C GLN A 115 -15.14 1.20 -0.09
N PRO A 116 -13.79 1.32 0.05
CA PRO A 116 -13.12 0.91 1.27
C PRO A 116 -13.53 1.84 2.42
N THR A 117 -13.48 1.33 3.65
CA THR A 117 -13.56 2.24 4.81
C THR A 117 -12.35 3.17 4.80
N TRP A 118 -12.57 4.47 4.98
CA TRP A 118 -11.51 5.45 4.92
C TRP A 118 -11.52 6.38 6.13
N THR A 119 -10.32 6.61 6.68
CA THR A 119 -10.08 7.64 7.69
C THR A 119 -8.95 8.56 7.22
N ALA A 120 -9.21 9.85 7.17
CA ALA A 120 -8.20 10.88 6.91
C ALA A 120 -7.78 11.56 8.23
N LEU A 121 -6.49 11.71 8.44
CA LEU A 121 -5.89 12.29 9.64
C LEU A 121 -4.92 13.42 9.26
N GLY A 122 -5.05 14.56 9.93
CA GLY A 122 -4.02 15.58 9.92
C GLY A 122 -2.91 15.20 10.90
N VAL A 123 -1.65 15.33 10.47
CA VAL A 123 -0.48 15.03 11.30
C VAL A 123 0.48 16.22 11.33
N PRO A 124 1.23 16.41 12.43
CA PRO A 124 2.18 17.52 12.53
C PRO A 124 3.46 17.28 11.73
N ARG A 125 3.78 16.03 11.38
CA ARG A 125 4.97 15.62 10.64
C ARG A 125 4.78 14.26 9.98
N LEU A 126 5.46 14.07 8.85
CA LEU A 126 5.69 12.78 8.20
C LEU A 126 7.18 12.42 8.22
N ALA A 127 7.52 11.22 7.75
CA ALA A 127 8.88 10.69 7.87
C ALA A 127 9.95 11.58 7.18
N LEU A 128 9.61 12.14 6.02
CA LEU A 128 10.47 13.06 5.27
C LEU A 128 9.84 14.45 5.24
N ASP A 129 10.68 15.50 5.26
CA ASP A 129 10.22 16.89 5.36
C ASP A 129 9.37 17.35 4.16
N ASP A 130 9.61 16.79 2.98
CA ASP A 130 8.85 17.09 1.77
C ASP A 130 7.56 16.28 1.62
N MET A 131 7.33 15.28 2.45
CA MET A 131 6.10 14.49 2.40
C MET A 131 4.89 15.31 2.83
N ARG A 132 3.78 15.15 2.09
CA ARG A 132 2.47 15.75 2.37
C ARG A 132 1.38 14.73 2.55
N VAL A 133 1.64 13.48 2.17
CA VAL A 133 0.69 12.37 2.29
C VAL A 133 1.41 11.05 2.56
N GLU A 134 0.77 10.21 3.37
CA GLU A 134 1.10 8.80 3.56
C GLU A 134 -0.18 8.00 3.60
N ILE A 135 -0.24 6.90 2.85
CA ILE A 135 -1.43 6.06 2.68
C ILE A 135 -1.13 4.65 3.18
N GLU A 136 -1.96 4.17 4.09
CA GLU A 136 -1.98 2.79 4.59
C GLU A 136 -3.24 2.09 4.08
N VAL A 137 -3.09 0.93 3.46
CA VAL A 137 -4.22 0.13 2.98
C VAL A 137 -4.12 -1.32 3.41
N ARG A 138 -5.30 -1.97 3.48
CA ARG A 138 -5.42 -3.42 3.59
C ARG A 138 -6.26 -3.92 2.43
N ALA A 139 -5.77 -4.97 1.78
CA ALA A 139 -6.40 -5.56 0.62
C ALA A 139 -6.49 -7.08 0.75
N HIS A 140 -7.52 -7.67 0.17
CA HIS A 140 -7.57 -9.12 0.00
C HIS A 140 -6.49 -9.57 -0.98
N VAL A 141 -5.89 -10.72 -0.71
CA VAL A 141 -5.08 -11.45 -1.67
C VAL A 141 -5.86 -12.70 -2.05
N PRO A 142 -6.36 -12.80 -3.29
CA PRO A 142 -7.05 -13.99 -3.74
C PRO A 142 -6.15 -15.22 -3.59
N LYS A 143 -6.70 -16.34 -3.16
CA LYS A 143 -5.99 -17.61 -3.30
C LYS A 143 -5.85 -17.89 -4.79
N ASP A 144 -4.65 -18.27 -5.22
CA ASP A 144 -4.45 -18.77 -6.58
C ASP A 144 -5.55 -19.80 -6.85
N ARG A 145 -6.30 -19.59 -7.92
CA ARG A 145 -7.21 -20.61 -8.41
C ARG A 145 -6.30 -21.75 -8.84
N GLU A 146 -6.33 -22.85 -8.08
CA GLU A 146 -5.74 -24.09 -8.56
C GLU A 146 -6.28 -24.29 -9.97
N GLU A 147 -5.38 -24.22 -10.95
CA GLU A 147 -5.71 -24.57 -12.33
C GLU A 147 -6.27 -25.96 -12.32
N LYS A 148 -7.55 -26.08 -12.66
CA LYS A 148 -8.21 -27.37 -12.89
C LYS A 148 -7.82 -27.90 -14.26
#